data_39c79cd1f52d836ad3e0c936133df67e
#
_entry.id   39c79cd1f52d836ad3e0c936133df67e
#
_cell.length_a   1.000
_cell.length_b   1.000
_cell.length_c   1.000
_cell.angle_alpha   90.00
_cell.angle_beta   90.00
_cell.angle_gamma   90.00
#
_symmetry.space_group_name_H-M   'P 1'
#
loop_
_entity.id
_entity.type
_entity.pdbx_description
1 polymer ?
#
loop_
_entity_poly.entity_id
_entity_poly.type
_entity_poly.pdbx_seq_one_letter_code
_entity_poly.pdbx_strand_id
1 'polypeptide(L)'
;AGWSVLNADRTLNIDATINHASEAIKSGLHGVFFFGSTGQSQLISTNEKKELIAKISSHKLRKQFFLGTGNNSLNENIDLIRYAMEYDFREFLIMPPAYYKENTDEGVFEFYSRLITVIPKVKIILYNFEKLSGYKFSAEMVTKLVKDFPENIIGCKDSSYNLFESLKLPNFLMFPGSEAKL
;
A
#
# COMPACT_ATOMS: atom_id res chain seq x y z
N ALA A 1 0.42 5.09 -8.17
CA ALA A 1 -0.79 4.28 -7.94
C ALA A 1 -1.70 4.36 -9.16
N GLY A 2 -2.27 3.22 -9.55
CA GLY A 2 -3.22 3.12 -10.66
C GLY A 2 -4.64 3.52 -10.23
N TRP A 3 -5.47 3.80 -11.22
CA TRP A 3 -6.89 4.08 -11.04
C TRP A 3 -7.67 2.76 -10.95
N SER A 4 -8.75 2.75 -10.18
CA SER A 4 -9.77 1.71 -10.25
C SER A 4 -10.85 2.16 -11.23
N VAL A 5 -11.06 1.41 -12.29
CA VAL A 5 -12.13 1.67 -13.27
C VAL A 5 -13.40 0.99 -12.77
N LEU A 6 -14.51 1.72 -12.74
CA LEU A 6 -15.78 1.21 -12.23
C LEU A 6 -16.77 0.98 -13.39
N ASN A 7 -17.63 -0.01 -13.22
CA ASN A 7 -18.81 -0.23 -14.03
C ASN A 7 -19.90 0.83 -13.76
N ALA A 8 -20.95 0.85 -14.55
CA ALA A 8 -22.08 1.76 -14.36
C ALA A 8 -22.79 1.57 -12.99
N ASP A 9 -22.79 0.35 -12.47
CA ASP A 9 -23.33 -0.01 -11.14
C ASP A 9 -22.36 0.25 -9.98
N ARG A 10 -21.19 0.84 -10.25
CA ARG A 10 -20.12 1.16 -9.29
C ARG A 10 -19.30 -0.03 -8.80
N THR A 11 -19.52 -1.22 -9.31
CA THR A 11 -18.60 -2.35 -9.06
C THR A 11 -17.27 -2.16 -9.80
N LEU A 12 -16.22 -2.82 -9.32
CA LEU A 12 -14.90 -2.74 -9.94
C LEU A 12 -14.90 -3.43 -11.31
N ASN A 13 -14.57 -2.69 -12.36
CA ASN A 13 -14.27 -3.28 -13.66
C ASN A 13 -12.84 -3.79 -13.67
N ILE A 14 -12.67 -5.07 -13.33
CA ILE A 14 -11.36 -5.70 -13.16
C ILE A 14 -10.53 -5.64 -14.45
N ASP A 15 -11.12 -5.97 -15.59
CA ASP A 15 -10.41 -5.99 -16.87
C ASP A 15 -9.96 -4.60 -17.30
N ALA A 16 -10.84 -3.61 -17.18
CA ALA A 16 -10.49 -2.23 -17.51
C ALA A 16 -9.42 -1.67 -16.55
N THR A 17 -9.47 -2.04 -15.27
CA THR A 17 -8.47 -1.66 -14.26
C THR A 17 -7.09 -2.26 -14.58
N ILE A 18 -7.03 -3.54 -14.95
CA ILE A 18 -5.79 -4.21 -15.35
C ILE A 18 -5.26 -3.62 -16.66
N ASN A 19 -6.13 -3.36 -17.63
CA ASN A 19 -5.73 -2.75 -18.90
C ASN A 19 -5.14 -1.36 -18.68
N HIS A 20 -5.77 -0.51 -17.86
CA HIS A 20 -5.24 0.81 -17.50
C HIS A 20 -3.84 0.71 -16.87
N ALA A 21 -3.65 -0.17 -15.90
CA ALA A 21 -2.34 -0.40 -15.30
C ALA A 21 -1.30 -0.90 -16.30
N SER A 22 -1.71 -1.78 -17.23
CA SER A 22 -0.83 -2.32 -18.28
C SER A 22 -0.40 -1.25 -19.28
N GLU A 23 -1.30 -0.36 -19.68
CA GLU A 23 -0.96 0.77 -20.57
C GLU A 23 -0.01 1.76 -19.88
N ALA A 24 -0.22 2.04 -18.59
CA ALA A 24 0.70 2.87 -17.83
C ALA A 24 2.13 2.29 -17.79
N ILE A 25 2.27 0.98 -17.61
CA ILE A 25 3.57 0.30 -17.65
C ILE A 25 4.18 0.37 -19.08
N LYS A 26 3.40 0.12 -20.12
CA LYS A 26 3.86 0.26 -21.51
C LYS A 26 4.33 1.67 -21.85
N SER A 27 3.75 2.68 -21.19
CA SER A 27 4.14 4.09 -21.33
C SER A 27 5.41 4.45 -20.56
N GLY A 28 6.09 3.49 -19.92
CA GLY A 28 7.40 3.67 -19.29
C GLY A 28 7.40 3.62 -17.76
N LEU A 29 6.29 3.35 -17.09
CA LEU A 29 6.30 3.18 -15.64
C LEU A 29 6.94 1.84 -15.26
N HIS A 30 7.76 1.83 -14.21
CA HIS A 30 8.39 0.62 -13.67
C HIS A 30 7.38 -0.35 -13.04
N GLY A 31 6.26 0.16 -12.54
CA GLY A 31 5.21 -0.65 -11.95
C GLY A 31 4.02 0.17 -11.47
N VAL A 32 2.94 -0.52 -11.11
CA VAL A 32 1.68 0.09 -10.68
C VAL A 32 1.22 -0.53 -9.37
N PHE A 33 0.91 0.32 -8.38
CA PHE A 33 0.18 -0.08 -7.18
C PHE A 33 -1.32 -0.04 -7.43
N PHE A 34 -1.99 -1.18 -7.30
CA PHE A 34 -3.44 -1.25 -7.15
C PHE A 34 -3.84 -0.87 -5.70
N PHE A 35 -5.04 -0.41 -5.53
CA PHE A 35 -5.64 -0.11 -4.21
C PHE A 35 -4.90 0.94 -3.39
N GLY A 36 -4.23 1.89 -4.04
CA GLY A 36 -3.81 3.14 -3.43
C GLY A 36 -4.96 4.15 -3.37
N SER A 37 -4.72 5.34 -2.80
CA SER A 37 -5.73 6.41 -2.70
C SER A 37 -6.19 6.93 -4.07
N THR A 38 -5.32 7.00 -5.06
CA THR A 38 -5.67 7.34 -6.45
C THR A 38 -6.71 6.37 -7.02
N GLY A 39 -6.62 5.08 -6.68
CA GLY A 39 -7.57 4.05 -7.06
C GLY A 39 -8.80 3.97 -6.15
N GLN A 40 -9.03 4.95 -5.28
CA GLN A 40 -10.20 5.00 -4.39
C GLN A 40 -10.40 3.72 -3.56
N SER A 41 -9.31 3.13 -3.11
CA SER A 41 -9.26 1.79 -2.49
C SER A 41 -10.23 1.58 -1.32
N GLN A 42 -10.56 2.66 -0.59
CA GLN A 42 -11.54 2.61 0.53
C GLN A 42 -12.97 2.34 0.05
N LEU A 43 -13.27 2.55 -1.23
CA LEU A 43 -14.58 2.34 -1.84
C LEU A 43 -14.68 1.01 -2.58
N ILE A 44 -13.59 0.27 -2.70
CA ILE A 44 -13.55 -1.07 -3.32
C ILE A 44 -13.67 -2.13 -2.21
N SER A 45 -14.63 -3.02 -2.36
CA SER A 45 -14.83 -4.10 -1.38
C SER A 45 -13.66 -5.06 -1.31
N THR A 46 -13.47 -5.72 -0.18
CA THR A 46 -12.42 -6.73 -0.01
C THR A 46 -12.58 -7.89 -1.00
N ASN A 47 -13.82 -8.26 -1.35
CA ASN A 47 -14.06 -9.32 -2.35
C ASN A 47 -13.60 -8.91 -3.74
N GLU A 48 -13.94 -7.70 -4.21
CA GLU A 48 -13.46 -7.18 -5.51
C GLU A 48 -11.93 -7.08 -5.55
N LYS A 49 -11.30 -6.68 -4.44
CA LYS A 49 -9.83 -6.69 -4.33
C LYS A 49 -9.28 -8.11 -4.50
N LYS A 50 -9.88 -9.12 -3.86
CA LYS A 50 -9.47 -10.52 -3.99
C LYS A 50 -9.64 -11.03 -5.41
N GLU A 51 -10.73 -10.72 -6.10
CA GLU A 51 -10.96 -11.11 -7.49
C GLU A 51 -9.89 -10.51 -8.42
N LEU A 52 -9.56 -9.22 -8.26
CA LEU A 52 -8.49 -8.60 -9.03
C LEU A 52 -7.14 -9.27 -8.74
N ILE A 53 -6.80 -9.53 -7.48
CA ILE A 53 -5.56 -10.21 -7.09
C ILE A 53 -5.44 -11.58 -7.76
N ALA A 54 -6.49 -12.40 -7.70
CA ALA A 54 -6.52 -13.69 -8.38
C ALA A 54 -6.26 -13.54 -9.88
N LYS A 55 -6.88 -12.55 -10.52
CA LYS A 55 -6.75 -12.34 -11.97
C LYS A 55 -5.36 -11.87 -12.39
N ILE A 56 -4.75 -10.96 -11.64
CA ILE A 56 -3.40 -10.47 -11.96
C ILE A 56 -2.29 -11.45 -11.61
N SER A 57 -2.54 -12.47 -10.82
CA SER A 57 -1.53 -13.44 -10.37
C SER A 57 -0.87 -14.18 -11.54
N SER A 58 -1.62 -14.47 -12.58
CA SER A 58 -1.15 -15.12 -13.82
C SER A 58 -0.86 -14.15 -14.98
N HIS A 59 -0.98 -12.84 -14.74
CA HIS A 59 -0.79 -11.85 -15.79
C HIS A 59 0.69 -11.71 -16.16
N LYS A 60 1.00 -11.50 -17.45
CA LYS A 60 2.38 -11.34 -17.97
C LYS A 60 3.19 -10.22 -17.29
N LEU A 61 2.52 -9.17 -16.82
CA LEU A 61 3.13 -8.05 -16.08
C LEU A 61 3.07 -8.23 -14.56
N ARG A 62 2.81 -9.45 -14.06
CA ARG A 62 2.65 -9.76 -12.64
C ARG A 62 3.73 -9.12 -11.75
N LYS A 63 4.99 -9.15 -12.20
CA LYS A 63 6.14 -8.63 -11.47
C LYS A 63 6.19 -7.10 -11.34
N GLN A 64 5.38 -6.39 -12.12
CA GLN A 64 5.26 -4.94 -12.12
C GLN A 64 3.97 -4.46 -11.43
N PHE A 65 3.15 -5.40 -10.95
CA PHE A 65 1.94 -5.12 -10.19
C PHE A 65 2.19 -5.26 -8.71
N PHE A 66 1.90 -4.20 -7.97
CA PHE A 66 2.04 -4.11 -6.52
C PHE A 66 0.67 -3.83 -5.89
N LEU A 67 0.52 -4.13 -4.61
CA LEU A 67 -0.76 -4.02 -3.92
C LEU A 67 -0.69 -3.01 -2.77
N GLY A 68 -1.70 -2.16 -2.68
CA GLY A 68 -2.08 -1.55 -1.42
C GLY A 68 -3.20 -2.36 -0.78
N THR A 69 -3.40 -2.24 0.51
CA THR A 69 -4.56 -2.88 1.14
C THR A 69 -5.79 -1.98 1.10
N GLY A 70 -5.60 -0.69 1.34
CA GLY A 70 -6.68 0.28 1.33
C GLY A 70 -7.77 0.00 2.36
N ASN A 71 -7.47 -0.66 3.48
CA ASN A 71 -8.40 -1.00 4.54
C ASN A 71 -8.01 -0.31 5.85
N ASN A 72 -9.00 0.10 6.66
CA ASN A 72 -8.77 0.65 8.00
C ASN A 72 -8.75 -0.46 9.07
N SER A 73 -9.52 -1.51 8.90
CA SER A 73 -9.59 -2.65 9.83
C SER A 73 -8.30 -3.47 9.78
N LEU A 74 -7.70 -3.73 10.94
CA LEU A 74 -6.53 -4.61 11.06
C LEU A 74 -6.84 -6.02 10.52
N ASN A 75 -8.00 -6.57 10.87
CA ASN A 75 -8.39 -7.92 10.46
C ASN A 75 -8.63 -8.01 8.96
N GLU A 76 -9.23 -6.99 8.32
CA GLU A 76 -9.38 -6.97 6.86
C GLU A 76 -8.03 -6.80 6.13
N ASN A 77 -7.08 -6.05 6.70
CA ASN A 77 -5.71 -6.01 6.19
C ASN A 77 -5.07 -7.40 6.24
N ILE A 78 -5.17 -8.07 7.39
CA ILE A 78 -4.62 -9.42 7.58
C ILE A 78 -5.24 -10.41 6.59
N ASP A 79 -6.57 -10.40 6.43
CA ASP A 79 -7.29 -11.29 5.53
C ASP A 79 -6.88 -11.08 4.06
N LEU A 80 -6.87 -9.83 3.61
CA LEU A 80 -6.47 -9.49 2.24
C LEU A 80 -5.01 -9.84 1.96
N ILE A 81 -4.10 -9.57 2.89
CA ILE A 81 -2.68 -9.88 2.76
C ILE A 81 -2.47 -11.41 2.69
N ARG A 82 -3.08 -12.17 3.59
CA ARG A 82 -3.01 -13.64 3.57
C ARG A 82 -3.47 -14.20 2.23
N TYR A 83 -4.62 -13.74 1.75
CA TYR A 83 -5.14 -14.13 0.44
C TYR A 83 -4.15 -13.79 -0.69
N ALA A 84 -3.63 -12.57 -0.72
CA ALA A 84 -2.66 -12.17 -1.74
C ALA A 84 -1.35 -12.99 -1.68
N MET A 85 -0.94 -13.40 -0.48
CA MET A 85 0.26 -14.22 -0.29
C MET A 85 0.12 -15.65 -0.83
N GLU A 86 -1.09 -16.17 -0.99
CA GLU A 86 -1.36 -17.44 -1.70
C GLU A 86 -0.98 -17.34 -3.19
N TYR A 87 -0.99 -16.14 -3.75
CA TYR A 87 -0.57 -15.80 -5.11
C TYR A 87 0.83 -15.18 -5.19
N ASP A 88 1.67 -15.39 -4.18
CA ASP A 88 3.04 -14.90 -4.09
C ASP A 88 3.22 -13.37 -4.09
N PHE A 89 2.20 -12.60 -3.74
CA PHE A 89 2.40 -11.19 -3.40
C PHE A 89 2.96 -11.09 -1.99
N ARG A 90 4.03 -10.33 -1.80
CA ARG A 90 4.70 -10.18 -0.50
C ARG A 90 4.80 -8.73 -0.05
N GLU A 91 4.72 -7.78 -0.98
CA GLU A 91 4.96 -6.35 -0.76
C GLU A 91 3.64 -5.59 -0.79
N PHE A 92 3.35 -4.82 0.25
CA PHE A 92 2.09 -4.12 0.40
C PHE A 92 2.28 -2.68 0.84
N LEU A 93 1.60 -1.75 0.16
CA LEU A 93 1.48 -0.36 0.57
C LEU A 93 0.36 -0.26 1.61
N ILE A 94 0.71 0.09 2.85
CA ILE A 94 -0.24 0.11 3.97
C ILE A 94 -0.23 1.47 4.66
N MET A 95 -1.40 2.10 4.72
CA MET A 95 -1.63 3.33 5.47
C MET A 95 -2.07 2.99 6.89
N PRO A 96 -1.70 3.77 7.92
CA PRO A 96 -2.29 3.61 9.24
C PRO A 96 -3.81 3.83 9.19
N PRO A 97 -4.58 3.36 10.19
CA PRO A 97 -6.02 3.58 10.24
C PRO A 97 -6.39 5.06 10.06
N ALA A 98 -7.36 5.36 9.19
CA ALA A 98 -7.52 6.70 8.65
C ALA A 98 -8.76 7.47 9.15
N TYR A 99 -9.85 6.82 9.49
CA TYR A 99 -11.14 7.50 9.76
C TYR A 99 -11.11 8.30 11.06
N TYR A 100 -10.57 7.71 12.12
CA TYR A 100 -10.39 8.36 13.42
C TYR A 100 -9.02 9.07 13.41
N LYS A 101 -9.04 10.43 13.43
CA LYS A 101 -7.89 11.27 13.09
C LYS A 101 -6.80 11.40 14.18
N GLU A 102 -7.11 11.03 15.41
CA GLU A 102 -6.21 11.21 16.55
C GLU A 102 -5.40 9.95 16.87
N ASN A 103 -4.69 9.43 15.86
CA ASN A 103 -3.79 8.29 16.06
C ASN A 103 -2.52 8.74 16.80
N THR A 104 -2.16 8.01 17.85
CA THR A 104 -0.87 8.20 18.56
C THR A 104 0.23 7.37 17.92
N ASP A 105 1.48 7.72 18.18
CA ASP A 105 2.65 6.94 17.73
C ASP A 105 2.59 5.49 18.25
N GLU A 106 2.17 5.30 19.52
CA GLU A 106 2.03 3.97 20.11
C GLU A 106 0.96 3.15 19.41
N GLY A 107 -0.20 3.77 19.11
CA GLY A 107 -1.30 3.10 18.39
C GLY A 107 -0.91 2.70 16.97
N VAL A 108 -0.21 3.57 16.25
CA VAL A 108 0.30 3.28 14.91
C VAL A 108 1.38 2.20 14.96
N PHE A 109 2.32 2.26 15.91
CA PHE A 109 3.32 1.23 16.11
C PHE A 109 2.68 -0.13 16.37
N GLU A 110 1.71 -0.18 17.29
CA GLU A 110 0.98 -1.41 17.63
C GLU A 110 0.23 -1.99 16.43
N PHE A 111 -0.38 -1.14 15.60
CA PHE A 111 -1.07 -1.58 14.37
C PHE A 111 -0.12 -2.36 13.44
N TYR A 112 1.06 -1.82 13.14
CA TYR A 112 2.04 -2.49 12.29
C TYR A 112 2.68 -3.70 12.97
N SER A 113 2.99 -3.60 14.25
CA SER A 113 3.54 -4.69 15.06
C SER A 113 2.61 -5.91 15.07
N ARG A 114 1.31 -5.70 15.31
CA ARG A 114 0.30 -6.77 15.27
C ARG A 114 0.18 -7.42 13.89
N LEU A 115 0.17 -6.62 12.84
CA LEU A 115 0.10 -7.12 11.48
C LEU A 115 1.32 -8.00 11.17
N ILE A 116 2.53 -7.55 11.51
CA ILE A 116 3.78 -8.29 11.29
C ILE A 116 3.82 -9.57 12.15
N THR A 117 3.40 -9.50 13.41
CA THR A 117 3.35 -10.67 14.30
C THR A 117 2.46 -11.76 13.72
N VAL A 118 1.31 -11.39 13.14
CA VAL A 118 0.34 -12.34 12.55
C VAL A 118 0.80 -12.84 11.18
N ILE A 119 1.57 -12.03 10.43
CA ILE A 119 2.09 -12.37 9.10
C ILE A 119 3.60 -12.06 9.03
N PRO A 120 4.46 -12.91 9.61
CA PRO A 120 5.89 -12.59 9.75
C PRO A 120 6.65 -12.40 8.43
N LYS A 121 6.12 -12.88 7.30
CA LYS A 121 6.75 -12.77 5.97
C LYS A 121 6.24 -11.58 5.15
N VAL A 122 5.37 -10.73 5.71
CA VAL A 122 4.88 -9.55 4.99
C VAL A 122 5.99 -8.52 4.81
N LYS A 123 6.04 -7.87 3.66
CA LYS A 123 6.89 -6.72 3.37
C LYS A 123 6.00 -5.49 3.26
N ILE A 124 6.27 -4.47 4.04
CA ILE A 124 5.42 -3.29 4.16
C ILE A 124 6.15 -2.05 3.65
N ILE A 125 5.50 -1.36 2.75
CA ILE A 125 5.81 0.02 2.39
C ILE A 125 4.83 0.89 3.17
N LEU A 126 5.33 1.66 4.12
CA LEU A 126 4.53 2.60 4.90
C LEU A 126 3.91 3.65 3.99
N TYR A 127 2.66 4.03 4.22
CA TYR A 127 2.03 5.09 3.45
C TYR A 127 1.82 6.32 4.33
N ASN A 128 2.72 7.29 4.20
CA ASN A 128 2.66 8.56 4.89
C ASN A 128 1.81 9.54 4.10
N PHE A 129 0.56 9.72 4.49
CA PHE A 129 -0.36 10.68 3.87
C PHE A 129 -1.29 11.29 4.92
N GLU A 130 -0.80 12.29 5.63
CA GLU A 130 -1.49 12.96 6.75
C GLU A 130 -2.91 13.43 6.39
N LYS A 131 -3.09 14.01 5.19
CA LYS A 131 -4.40 14.51 4.75
C LYS A 131 -5.49 13.43 4.73
N LEU A 132 -5.12 12.17 4.51
CA LEU A 132 -6.06 11.05 4.49
C LEU A 132 -6.13 10.32 5.83
N SER A 133 -4.98 10.00 6.41
CA SER A 133 -4.93 9.21 7.66
C SER A 133 -5.16 10.04 8.91
N GLY A 134 -4.90 11.35 8.87
CA GLY A 134 -4.83 12.18 10.07
C GLY A 134 -3.57 11.96 10.90
N TYR A 135 -2.64 11.13 10.41
CA TYR A 135 -1.37 10.82 11.07
C TYR A 135 -0.20 11.10 10.12
N LYS A 136 0.83 11.77 10.63
CA LYS A 136 2.08 12.06 9.93
C LYS A 136 3.22 11.28 10.58
N PHE A 137 3.83 10.37 9.86
CA PHE A 137 5.02 9.70 10.36
C PHE A 137 6.16 10.68 10.62
N SER A 138 6.73 10.61 11.81
CA SER A 138 8.02 11.23 12.10
C SER A 138 9.18 10.35 11.62
N ALA A 139 10.37 10.95 11.47
CA ALA A 139 11.58 10.20 11.13
C ALA A 139 11.93 9.20 12.24
N GLU A 140 11.69 9.57 13.51
CA GLU A 140 11.90 8.72 14.68
C GLU A 140 11.01 7.49 14.66
N MET A 141 9.71 7.66 14.35
CA MET A 141 8.75 6.55 14.25
C MET A 141 9.12 5.59 13.12
N VAL A 142 9.47 6.09 11.94
CA VAL A 142 9.90 5.22 10.83
C VAL A 142 11.19 4.48 11.21
N THR A 143 12.15 5.17 11.79
CA THR A 143 13.42 4.56 12.24
C THR A 143 13.17 3.47 13.28
N LYS A 144 12.26 3.71 14.23
CA LYS A 144 11.86 2.71 15.25
C LYS A 144 11.24 1.48 14.60
N LEU A 145 10.29 1.66 13.68
CA LEU A 145 9.66 0.54 12.96
C LEU A 145 10.67 -0.28 12.15
N VAL A 146 11.60 0.39 11.44
CA VAL A 146 12.66 -0.30 10.68
C VAL A 146 13.61 -1.05 11.60
N LYS A 147 13.98 -0.46 12.75
CA LYS A 147 14.87 -1.10 13.74
C LYS A 147 14.24 -2.36 14.33
N ASP A 148 12.95 -2.29 14.70
CA ASP A 148 12.26 -3.39 15.39
C ASP A 148 11.79 -4.47 14.37
N PHE A 149 11.56 -4.10 13.10
CA PHE A 149 11.07 -4.98 12.04
C PHE A 149 11.87 -4.82 10.72
N PRO A 150 13.20 -5.02 10.73
CA PRO A 150 14.07 -4.71 9.59
C PRO A 150 13.76 -5.53 8.33
N GLU A 151 13.23 -6.73 8.52
CA GLU A 151 12.86 -7.60 7.40
C GLU A 151 11.47 -7.31 6.82
N ASN A 152 10.65 -6.55 7.55
CA ASN A 152 9.26 -6.31 7.19
C ASN A 152 9.02 -4.89 6.67
N ILE A 153 9.60 -3.87 7.31
CA ILE A 153 9.42 -2.47 6.93
C ILE A 153 10.47 -2.08 5.91
N ILE A 154 10.10 -2.18 4.63
CA ILE A 154 11.05 -2.07 3.52
C ILE A 154 11.06 -0.71 2.83
N GLY A 155 10.13 0.17 3.14
CA GLY A 155 10.06 1.49 2.50
C GLY A 155 8.93 2.36 3.00
N CYS A 156 8.87 3.57 2.45
CA CYS A 156 7.81 4.54 2.70
C CYS A 156 7.43 5.27 1.41
N LYS A 157 6.14 5.37 1.16
CA LYS A 157 5.59 6.34 0.20
C LYS A 157 5.21 7.60 0.95
N ASP A 158 5.96 8.68 0.72
CA ASP A 158 5.77 9.95 1.40
C ASP A 158 4.94 10.95 0.57
N SER A 159 3.65 11.05 0.88
CA SER A 159 2.72 12.04 0.32
C SER A 159 2.51 13.24 1.27
N SER A 160 3.14 13.23 2.44
CA SER A 160 3.17 14.36 3.39
C SER A 160 4.41 15.25 3.21
N TYR A 161 5.39 14.76 2.40
CA TYR A 161 6.62 15.48 2.00
C TYR A 161 7.54 15.91 3.15
N ASN A 162 7.48 15.23 4.28
CA ASN A 162 8.34 15.52 5.43
C ASN A 162 9.49 14.51 5.62
N LEU A 163 9.48 13.39 4.89
CA LEU A 163 10.48 12.33 5.04
C LEU A 163 11.34 12.14 3.79
N PHE A 164 10.78 12.38 2.61
CA PHE A 164 11.40 12.01 1.33
C PHE A 164 12.80 12.58 1.14
N GLU A 165 13.04 13.84 1.52
CA GLU A 165 14.35 14.48 1.37
C GLU A 165 15.26 14.23 2.58
N SER A 166 14.71 14.08 3.77
CA SER A 166 15.45 14.08 5.05
C SER A 166 15.79 12.68 5.57
N LEU A 167 14.89 11.71 5.41
CA LEU A 167 15.09 10.37 5.96
C LEU A 167 15.94 9.51 5.03
N LYS A 168 17.12 9.10 5.51
CA LYS A 168 18.03 8.19 4.79
C LYS A 168 18.31 6.98 5.66
N LEU A 169 17.77 5.83 5.28
CA LEU A 169 17.99 4.55 5.95
C LEU A 169 18.58 3.54 4.97
N PRO A 170 19.51 2.68 5.39
CA PRO A 170 20.07 1.64 4.54
C PRO A 170 18.98 0.69 4.05
N ASN A 171 19.05 0.30 2.77
CA ASN A 171 18.12 -0.68 2.16
C ASN A 171 16.63 -0.33 2.29
N PHE A 172 16.30 0.95 2.42
CA PHE A 172 14.94 1.44 2.61
C PHE A 172 14.47 2.20 1.36
N LEU A 173 13.35 1.77 0.79
CA LEU A 173 12.78 2.36 -0.41
C LEU A 173 11.99 3.62 -0.06
N MET A 174 12.31 4.72 -0.71
CA MET A 174 11.58 5.98 -0.51
C MET A 174 10.90 6.41 -1.81
N PHE A 175 9.57 6.55 -1.78
CA PHE A 175 8.77 6.97 -2.92
C PHE A 175 8.14 8.34 -2.65
N PRO A 176 8.34 9.35 -3.52
CA PRO A 176 7.63 10.61 -3.39
C PRO A 176 6.16 10.42 -3.77
N GLY A 177 5.28 11.15 -3.11
CA GLY A 177 3.84 11.10 -3.37
C GLY A 177 3.40 11.96 -4.57
N SER A 178 4.29 12.75 -5.17
CA SER A 178 4.03 13.65 -6.29
C SER A 178 5.17 13.64 -7.29
N GLU A 179 4.83 13.76 -8.57
CA GLU A 179 5.77 13.89 -9.68
C GLU A 179 6.67 15.15 -9.56
N ALA A 180 6.17 16.21 -8.94
CA ALA A 180 6.94 17.42 -8.70
C ALA A 180 8.17 17.21 -7.77
N LYS A 181 8.30 16.04 -7.17
CA LYS A 181 9.39 15.66 -6.26
C LYS A 181 10.31 14.56 -6.84
N LEU A 182 10.11 14.20 -8.11
CA LEU A 182 10.96 13.23 -8.83
C LEU A 182 12.21 13.88 -9.46
#